data_5afcb4412e1a86a658642d462e9fe922
#
_entry.id   5afcb4412e1a86a658642d462e9fe922
#
_cell.length_a   1.000
_cell.length_b   1.000
_cell.length_c   1.000
_cell.angle_alpha   90.00
_cell.angle_beta   90.00
_cell.angle_gamma   90.00
#
_symmetry.space_group_name_H-M   'P 1'
#
loop_
_entity.id
_entity.type
_entity.pdbx_description
1 polymer ?
#
loop_
_entity_poly.entity_id
_entity_poly.type
_entity_poly.pdbx_seq_one_letter_code
_entity_poly.pdbx_strand_id
1 'polypeptide(L)'
;MKKTIAIFLTVLLALTMGMSAFAEETSGQSDSLVVANATKLSGYFFTELWGNNTSDQDVRAMLHGLETVTWTEEPQFDINSTVVKSVKDLAYKNGDRSMHIELNENLRYSDGTEITAADYVFSILLQASPELKELGASEGAYKWVYGYEAYHNGEKDTFEGVNIIDKYTFALHVRKDALPYFYQNALIRVYPYPISEILPGCEVENTSRGARIKGEYNAQTLEDTLFNVIDGYASHPSVVSGPYKLVSYDAESGEARFEKNEYFPGNYQNQTANIEKVTLKWANPDTIVDEMKAGEVDLLDKVVSREQMKALTDAGLTRELYARRGYGYLSFACEDDRVCADQKVRQAIAYAVDAETFIDQYFGSYGYPVYSYYGQGQWMVGVVNGIVTPKQMTANEAKRLGELTLDNLNHYDFDLEKAKSLLDEAGWNLNAEGGEYESGVRYRKVNDELQPLEIRWAKTSDGKAADALAGVIAPAFEEIGIQLTITEMPFTQVLSQYYRLEEREYDMFFLATNFADVFDPTRIVSSAESDQGVNNTTGIADEKLYQLAVDMARVKPLEFVTYLEKWQAFQEYYNEVLPTVPIYSDVYADFIGPRLTNFHITDYANWATAILYANFE
;
A
#
# COMPACT_ATOMS: atom_id res chain seq x y z
N MET A 1 -9.61 55.94 30.42
CA MET A 1 -9.75 55.77 28.96
C MET A 1 -8.54 56.17 28.11
N LYS A 2 -7.68 57.11 28.49
CA LYS A 2 -6.51 57.50 27.67
C LYS A 2 -5.24 56.60 27.82
N LYS A 3 -5.16 55.75 28.86
CA LYS A 3 -4.02 54.82 29.06
C LYS A 3 -4.24 53.45 28.40
N THR A 4 -5.47 53.08 28.10
CA THR A 4 -5.79 51.77 27.45
C THR A 4 -5.61 51.83 25.93
N ILE A 5 -5.73 53.04 25.34
CA ILE A 5 -5.54 53.23 23.89
C ILE A 5 -4.04 53.22 23.51
N ALA A 6 -3.16 53.63 24.42
CA ALA A 6 -1.70 53.62 24.17
C ALA A 6 -1.10 52.19 24.17
N ILE A 7 -1.70 51.26 24.94
CA ILE A 7 -1.22 49.86 24.98
C ILE A 7 -1.71 49.09 23.74
N PHE A 8 -2.85 49.42 23.20
CA PHE A 8 -3.37 48.81 21.97
C PHE A 8 -2.60 49.27 20.72
N LEU A 9 -2.12 50.53 20.68
CA LEU A 9 -1.32 51.01 19.56
C LEU A 9 0.11 50.45 19.57
N THR A 10 0.68 50.16 20.74
CA THR A 10 2.02 49.60 20.86
C THR A 10 2.07 48.12 20.52
N VAL A 11 0.99 47.37 20.80
CA VAL A 11 0.87 45.97 20.42
C VAL A 11 0.58 45.84 18.91
N LEU A 12 -0.18 46.76 18.33
CA LEU A 12 -0.42 46.79 16.89
C LEU A 12 0.83 47.16 16.07
N LEU A 13 1.72 48.04 16.61
CA LEU A 13 2.99 48.36 15.97
C LEU A 13 4.04 47.26 16.12
N ALA A 14 4.00 46.47 17.21
CA ALA A 14 4.87 45.32 17.38
C ALA A 14 4.45 44.14 16.48
N LEU A 15 3.15 43.98 16.21
CA LEU A 15 2.64 42.97 15.25
C LEU A 15 2.92 43.34 13.78
N THR A 16 3.00 44.63 13.45
CA THR A 16 3.36 45.08 12.08
C THR A 16 4.87 45.07 11.81
N MET A 17 5.72 45.07 12.85
CA MET A 17 7.17 44.89 12.67
C MET A 17 7.63 43.42 12.69
N GLY A 18 6.76 42.50 13.13
CA GLY A 18 7.01 41.06 13.04
C GLY A 18 6.61 40.45 11.69
N MET A 19 5.81 41.17 10.88
CA MET A 19 5.36 40.68 9.56
C MET A 19 6.21 41.20 8.39
N SER A 20 7.25 42.00 8.64
CA SER A 20 8.15 42.52 7.58
C SER A 20 9.51 41.83 7.50
N ALA A 21 9.67 40.68 8.16
CA ALA A 21 10.88 39.84 8.04
C ALA A 21 10.65 38.57 7.20
N PHE A 22 9.46 38.42 6.59
CA PHE A 22 9.16 37.32 5.67
C PHE A 22 8.71 37.79 4.27
N ALA A 23 9.14 38.97 3.86
CA ALA A 23 8.91 39.42 2.49
C ALA A 23 10.22 39.97 1.96
N GLU A 24 10.88 39.17 1.20
CA GLU A 24 11.85 39.38 0.13
C GLU A 24 12.90 38.26 0.18
N GLU A 25 12.51 37.02 -0.10
CA GLU A 25 13.40 36.21 -0.91
C GLU A 25 13.05 36.50 -2.36
N THR A 26 13.96 37.24 -2.95
CA THR A 26 14.09 37.44 -4.39
C THR A 26 13.81 36.16 -5.14
N SER A 27 13.28 36.25 -6.35
CA SER A 27 13.20 35.23 -7.41
C SER A 27 14.57 34.57 -7.69
N GLY A 28 15.15 33.96 -6.69
CA GLY A 28 16.26 33.03 -6.74
C GLY A 28 15.67 31.62 -6.74
N GLN A 29 16.06 30.88 -7.72
CA GLN A 29 15.78 29.44 -7.85
C GLN A 29 16.09 28.74 -6.53
N SER A 30 15.14 27.94 -6.00
CA SER A 30 15.31 27.18 -4.76
C SER A 30 16.56 26.31 -4.84
N ASP A 31 17.35 26.24 -3.75
CA ASP A 31 18.46 25.30 -3.60
C ASP A 31 17.98 23.89 -3.18
N SER A 32 16.68 23.69 -3.13
CA SER A 32 15.99 22.46 -2.77
C SER A 32 15.24 21.90 -3.97
N LEU A 33 15.34 20.58 -4.18
CA LEU A 33 14.44 19.86 -5.08
C LEU A 33 13.02 19.97 -4.55
N VAL A 34 12.11 20.53 -5.32
CA VAL A 34 10.69 20.66 -4.95
C VAL A 34 9.90 19.55 -5.61
N VAL A 35 9.36 18.65 -4.80
CA VAL A 35 8.50 17.54 -5.22
C VAL A 35 7.07 17.84 -4.81
N ALA A 36 6.11 17.62 -5.71
CA ALA A 36 4.70 17.75 -5.42
C ALA A 36 3.99 16.40 -5.56
N ASN A 37 3.28 15.98 -4.51
CA ASN A 37 2.51 14.73 -4.47
C ASN A 37 1.01 15.00 -4.61
N ALA A 38 0.32 14.13 -5.34
CA ALA A 38 -1.14 14.22 -5.52
C ALA A 38 -1.93 14.04 -4.22
N THR A 39 -1.40 13.28 -3.25
CA THR A 39 -2.02 13.02 -1.96
C THR A 39 -1.35 13.85 -0.87
N LYS A 40 -2.14 14.47 0.01
CA LYS A 40 -1.57 15.19 1.18
C LYS A 40 -0.89 14.23 2.14
N LEU A 41 0.17 14.69 2.77
CA LEU A 41 0.80 14.00 3.90
C LEU A 41 -0.18 13.89 5.08
N SER A 42 -0.20 12.74 5.75
CA SER A 42 -1.01 12.53 6.95
C SER A 42 -0.18 12.45 8.25
N GLY A 43 1.16 12.48 8.13
CA GLY A 43 2.05 12.55 9.29
C GLY A 43 2.42 11.21 9.90
N TYR A 44 2.14 10.08 9.22
CA TYR A 44 2.61 8.76 9.67
C TYR A 44 3.95 8.41 9.02
N PHE A 45 5.00 9.14 9.44
CA PHE A 45 6.35 9.04 8.88
C PHE A 45 7.23 7.99 9.54
N PHE A 46 6.82 7.47 10.69
CA PHE A 46 7.56 6.42 11.40
C PHE A 46 7.26 5.03 10.84
N THR A 47 5.99 4.64 10.78
CA THR A 47 5.56 3.31 10.36
C THR A 47 4.16 3.33 9.74
N GLU A 48 3.83 2.28 8.99
CA GLU A 48 2.51 2.11 8.36
C GLU A 48 1.43 1.54 9.30
N LEU A 49 1.76 1.25 10.56
CA LEU A 49 0.87 0.55 11.49
C LEU A 49 -0.45 1.28 11.78
N TRP A 50 -0.51 2.61 11.60
CA TRP A 50 -1.73 3.42 11.79
C TRP A 50 -2.26 4.06 10.52
N GLY A 51 -1.53 4.02 9.44
CA GLY A 51 -1.94 4.59 8.17
C GLY A 51 -0.92 4.33 7.06
N ASN A 52 -1.42 4.08 5.86
CA ASN A 52 -0.58 3.73 4.71
C ASN A 52 -0.88 4.59 3.49
N ASN A 53 -0.91 5.91 3.68
CA ASN A 53 -1.00 6.91 2.63
C ASN A 53 0.23 6.85 1.72
N THR A 54 0.05 6.92 0.40
CA THR A 54 1.15 6.79 -0.57
C THR A 54 2.23 7.86 -0.42
N SER A 55 1.86 9.10 -0.08
CA SER A 55 2.83 10.18 0.14
C SER A 55 3.61 9.99 1.45
N ASP A 56 2.99 9.43 2.50
CA ASP A 56 3.71 9.06 3.72
C ASP A 56 4.66 7.88 3.49
N GLN A 57 4.32 6.94 2.57
CA GLN A 57 5.25 5.86 2.17
C GLN A 57 6.51 6.43 1.54
N ASP A 58 6.39 7.44 0.68
CA ASP A 58 7.52 8.11 0.05
C ASP A 58 8.41 8.78 1.10
N VAL A 59 7.80 9.45 2.11
CA VAL A 59 8.54 10.03 3.24
C VAL A 59 9.24 8.93 4.06
N ARG A 60 8.57 7.82 4.36
CA ARG A 60 9.20 6.69 5.06
C ARG A 60 10.39 6.12 4.30
N ALA A 61 10.30 6.04 2.97
CA ALA A 61 11.43 5.57 2.13
C ALA A 61 12.64 6.52 2.19
N MET A 62 12.42 7.81 2.42
CA MET A 62 13.52 8.77 2.63
C MET A 62 14.10 8.72 4.04
N LEU A 63 13.28 8.51 5.06
CA LEU A 63 13.70 8.61 6.47
C LEU A 63 14.18 7.28 7.06
N HIS A 64 13.64 6.16 6.61
CA HIS A 64 13.97 4.83 7.13
C HIS A 64 14.66 3.99 6.05
N GLY A 65 15.87 3.58 6.34
CA GLY A 65 16.69 2.73 5.50
C GLY A 65 17.41 1.67 6.33
N LEU A 66 18.44 1.09 5.76
CA LEU A 66 19.25 0.05 6.40
C LEU A 66 18.45 -1.19 6.79
N GLU A 67 17.39 -1.48 6.03
CA GLU A 67 16.68 -2.75 6.16
C GLU A 67 17.60 -3.93 5.81
N THR A 68 17.42 -5.05 6.51
CA THR A 68 18.20 -6.27 6.32
C THR A 68 17.97 -6.95 4.97
N VAL A 69 16.82 -6.73 4.37
CA VAL A 69 16.39 -7.27 3.09
C VAL A 69 15.71 -6.19 2.30
N THR A 70 16.03 -6.06 1.03
CA THR A 70 15.47 -5.06 0.14
C THR A 70 14.77 -5.71 -1.06
N TRP A 71 13.77 -5.03 -1.58
CA TRP A 71 13.19 -5.35 -2.88
C TRP A 71 14.10 -4.79 -3.97
N THR A 72 14.44 -5.61 -4.96
CA THR A 72 15.35 -5.23 -6.03
C THR A 72 14.63 -5.07 -7.37
N GLU A 73 15.31 -4.51 -8.37
CA GLU A 73 14.80 -4.44 -9.75
C GLU A 73 14.54 -5.83 -10.36
N GLU A 74 15.26 -6.85 -9.88
CA GLU A 74 14.85 -8.24 -10.08
C GLU A 74 13.73 -8.50 -9.07
N PRO A 75 12.55 -8.98 -9.50
CA PRO A 75 11.36 -9.02 -8.65
C PRO A 75 11.50 -10.05 -7.50
N GLN A 76 12.39 -9.79 -6.59
CA GLN A 76 12.69 -10.61 -5.42
C GLN A 76 13.19 -9.77 -4.24
N PHE A 77 13.09 -10.37 -3.07
CA PHE A 77 13.70 -9.85 -1.85
C PHE A 77 15.11 -10.41 -1.71
N ASP A 78 16.10 -9.55 -1.85
CA ASP A 78 17.52 -9.89 -1.67
C ASP A 78 18.05 -9.37 -0.34
N ILE A 79 19.04 -10.08 0.19
CA ILE A 79 19.78 -9.63 1.37
C ILE A 79 20.50 -8.33 1.03
N ASN A 80 20.23 -7.28 1.80
CA ASN A 80 20.91 -5.99 1.64
C ASN A 80 22.36 -6.09 2.09
N SER A 81 23.28 -6.24 1.14
CA SER A 81 24.72 -6.43 1.42
C SER A 81 25.39 -5.19 2.03
N THR A 82 24.79 -4.00 1.92
CA THR A 82 25.24 -2.79 2.61
C THR A 82 25.03 -2.91 4.12
N VAL A 83 24.03 -3.65 4.55
CA VAL A 83 23.61 -3.82 5.95
C VAL A 83 24.04 -5.17 6.52
N VAL A 84 23.85 -6.24 5.77
CA VAL A 84 24.00 -7.62 6.25
C VAL A 84 25.25 -8.24 5.66
N LYS A 85 26.14 -8.69 6.53
CA LYS A 85 27.36 -9.39 6.18
C LYS A 85 27.11 -10.86 5.83
N SER A 86 26.22 -11.52 6.60
CA SER A 86 25.85 -12.92 6.34
C SER A 86 24.52 -13.29 6.98
N VAL A 87 23.83 -14.26 6.37
CA VAL A 87 22.67 -14.94 6.96
C VAL A 87 22.97 -16.43 7.06
N LYS A 88 22.81 -17.01 8.27
CA LYS A 88 22.90 -18.46 8.49
C LYS A 88 21.53 -19.00 8.81
N ASP A 89 21.04 -19.89 7.98
CA ASP A 89 19.75 -20.54 8.12
C ASP A 89 19.91 -21.95 8.71
N LEU A 90 19.52 -22.13 9.97
CA LEU A 90 19.69 -23.35 10.75
C LEU A 90 18.36 -24.07 10.93
N ALA A 91 18.28 -25.32 10.50
CA ALA A 91 17.08 -26.14 10.63
C ALA A 91 17.00 -26.80 12.03
N TYR A 92 15.83 -26.69 12.66
CA TYR A 92 15.49 -27.50 13.84
C TYR A 92 14.90 -28.85 13.45
N LYS A 93 14.98 -29.83 14.39
CA LYS A 93 14.43 -31.18 14.16
C LYS A 93 12.92 -31.21 13.95
N ASN A 94 12.20 -30.24 14.49
CA ASN A 94 10.74 -30.12 14.36
C ASN A 94 10.31 -29.48 13.02
N GLY A 95 11.25 -28.98 12.21
CA GLY A 95 11.01 -28.31 10.92
C GLY A 95 11.02 -26.78 10.97
N ASP A 96 11.10 -26.17 12.17
CA ASP A 96 11.31 -24.73 12.31
C ASP A 96 12.70 -24.35 11.80
N ARG A 97 12.94 -23.05 11.58
CA ARG A 97 14.21 -22.49 11.12
C ARG A 97 14.69 -21.39 12.07
N SER A 98 15.98 -21.31 12.31
CA SER A 98 16.60 -20.17 12.98
C SER A 98 17.47 -19.41 12.00
N MET A 99 17.08 -18.18 11.70
CA MET A 99 17.77 -17.27 10.78
C MET A 99 18.68 -16.36 11.61
N HIS A 100 20.00 -16.55 11.50
CA HIS A 100 20.99 -15.72 12.17
C HIS A 100 21.47 -14.66 11.19
N ILE A 101 21.22 -13.41 11.49
CA ILE A 101 21.55 -12.24 10.67
C ILE A 101 22.77 -11.55 11.30
N GLU A 102 23.90 -11.57 10.62
CA GLU A 102 25.12 -10.87 10.99
C GLU A 102 25.19 -9.54 10.22
N LEU A 103 25.20 -8.44 10.95
CA LEU A 103 25.22 -7.08 10.40
C LEU A 103 26.66 -6.66 10.04
N ASN A 104 26.79 -5.72 9.11
CA ASN A 104 28.01 -4.96 8.91
C ASN A 104 28.26 -4.03 10.11
N GLU A 105 29.51 -3.82 10.47
CA GLU A 105 29.90 -2.87 11.49
C GLU A 105 29.84 -1.43 10.94
N ASN A 106 29.80 -0.44 11.83
CA ASN A 106 29.79 1.00 11.52
C ASN A 106 28.53 1.56 10.87
N LEU A 107 27.41 0.86 10.92
CA LEU A 107 26.10 1.42 10.59
C LEU A 107 25.75 2.51 11.62
N ARG A 108 25.17 3.63 11.15
CA ARG A 108 24.85 4.79 12.01
C ARG A 108 23.50 5.39 11.67
N TYR A 109 22.88 5.93 12.70
CA TYR A 109 21.75 6.85 12.55
C TYR A 109 22.21 8.25 12.09
N SER A 110 21.24 9.10 11.76
CA SER A 110 21.45 10.46 11.27
C SER A 110 22.11 11.42 12.27
N ASP A 111 22.12 11.08 13.55
CA ASP A 111 22.84 11.80 14.62
C ASP A 111 24.28 11.28 14.85
N GLY A 112 24.67 10.23 14.10
CA GLY A 112 25.96 9.55 14.23
C GLY A 112 26.01 8.44 15.28
N THR A 113 24.90 8.17 15.99
CA THR A 113 24.80 7.04 16.93
C THR A 113 24.94 5.72 16.20
N GLU A 114 25.68 4.78 16.78
CA GLU A 114 25.94 3.46 16.19
C GLU A 114 24.69 2.58 16.20
N ILE A 115 24.42 1.90 15.09
CA ILE A 115 23.36 0.92 14.95
C ILE A 115 23.94 -0.48 15.21
N THR A 116 23.23 -1.26 16.05
CA THR A 116 23.63 -2.61 16.47
C THR A 116 22.49 -3.61 16.31
N ALA A 117 22.71 -4.88 16.60
CA ALA A 117 21.65 -5.89 16.63
C ALA A 117 20.51 -5.53 17.59
N ALA A 118 20.78 -4.75 18.65
CA ALA A 118 19.76 -4.33 19.61
C ALA A 118 18.70 -3.42 18.96
N ASP A 119 19.08 -2.56 18.00
CA ASP A 119 18.17 -1.65 17.31
C ASP A 119 17.20 -2.40 16.39
N TYR A 120 17.67 -3.43 15.70
CA TYR A 120 16.82 -4.31 14.90
C TYR A 120 15.91 -5.17 15.77
N VAL A 121 16.43 -5.72 16.87
CA VAL A 121 15.62 -6.49 17.83
C VAL A 121 14.59 -5.59 18.50
N PHE A 122 14.94 -4.34 18.84
CA PHE A 122 13.97 -3.37 19.36
C PHE A 122 12.80 -3.15 18.40
N SER A 123 13.09 -2.96 17.11
CA SER A 123 12.06 -2.81 16.09
C SER A 123 11.06 -3.97 16.07
N ILE A 124 11.55 -5.21 16.17
CA ILE A 124 10.73 -6.42 16.21
C ILE A 124 9.88 -6.46 17.47
N LEU A 125 10.50 -6.24 18.63
CA LEU A 125 9.82 -6.23 19.92
C LEU A 125 8.73 -5.16 19.97
N LEU A 126 9.04 -3.95 19.52
CA LEU A 126 8.10 -2.83 19.49
C LEU A 126 6.89 -3.15 18.62
N GLN A 127 7.11 -3.55 17.37
CA GLN A 127 6.01 -3.81 16.43
C GLN A 127 5.13 -5.01 16.82
N ALA A 128 5.65 -5.94 17.60
CA ALA A 128 4.90 -7.07 18.14
C ALA A 128 4.35 -6.83 19.55
N SER A 129 4.57 -5.66 20.14
CA SER A 129 4.24 -5.39 21.54
C SER A 129 2.74 -5.26 21.81
N PRO A 130 2.25 -5.64 23.00
CA PRO A 130 0.88 -5.41 23.40
C PRO A 130 0.54 -3.91 23.53
N GLU A 131 1.53 -3.07 23.82
CA GLU A 131 1.36 -1.62 23.98
C GLU A 131 1.01 -0.95 22.65
N LEU A 132 1.66 -1.34 21.54
CA LEU A 132 1.27 -0.82 20.20
C LEU A 132 -0.12 -1.30 19.78
N LYS A 133 -0.49 -2.55 20.13
CA LYS A 133 -1.85 -3.06 19.94
C LYS A 133 -2.88 -2.21 20.70
N GLU A 134 -2.61 -1.87 21.94
CA GLU A 134 -3.48 -1.01 22.75
C GLU A 134 -3.65 0.39 22.12
N LEU A 135 -2.63 0.89 21.43
CA LEU A 135 -2.67 2.15 20.68
C LEU A 135 -3.34 2.01 19.29
N GLY A 136 -3.94 0.89 18.97
CA GLY A 136 -4.67 0.66 17.73
C GLY A 136 -3.78 0.44 16.51
N ALA A 137 -2.52 0.05 16.69
CA ALA A 137 -1.64 -0.35 15.61
C ALA A 137 -2.17 -1.60 14.89
N SER A 138 -1.97 -1.67 13.56
CA SER A 138 -2.32 -2.87 12.80
C SER A 138 -1.48 -4.07 13.24
N GLU A 139 -2.15 -5.22 13.40
CA GLU A 139 -1.53 -6.44 13.91
C GLU A 139 -0.89 -7.29 12.81
N GLY A 140 0.05 -8.13 13.19
CA GLY A 140 0.55 -9.22 12.35
C GLY A 140 2.00 -9.10 11.91
N ALA A 141 2.69 -8.01 12.24
CA ALA A 141 4.14 -7.95 12.08
C ALA A 141 4.80 -9.06 12.92
N TYR A 142 5.66 -9.87 12.29
CA TYR A 142 6.41 -10.98 12.93
C TYR A 142 5.58 -12.13 13.52
N LYS A 143 4.29 -12.28 13.15
CA LYS A 143 3.43 -13.38 13.64
C LYS A 143 3.95 -14.78 13.32
N TRP A 144 4.86 -14.92 12.34
CA TRP A 144 5.52 -16.17 11.96
C TRP A 144 6.70 -16.54 12.86
N VAL A 145 7.12 -15.65 13.77
CA VAL A 145 8.19 -15.90 14.74
C VAL A 145 7.64 -16.69 15.92
N TYR A 146 8.42 -17.65 16.41
CA TYR A 146 8.04 -18.49 17.55
C TYR A 146 7.79 -17.64 18.80
N GLY A 147 6.68 -17.90 19.47
CA GLY A 147 6.29 -17.19 20.70
C GLY A 147 5.57 -15.85 20.47
N TYR A 148 5.24 -15.48 19.23
CA TYR A 148 4.54 -14.24 18.89
C TYR A 148 3.27 -14.04 19.73
N GLU A 149 2.34 -15.00 19.74
CA GLU A 149 1.04 -14.86 20.40
C GLU A 149 1.17 -14.56 21.91
N ALA A 150 2.07 -15.27 22.58
CA ALA A 150 2.28 -15.08 24.01
C ALA A 150 2.90 -13.71 24.35
N TYR A 151 3.78 -13.19 23.47
CA TYR A 151 4.36 -11.86 23.63
C TYR A 151 3.35 -10.77 23.27
N HIS A 152 2.72 -10.88 22.11
CA HIS A 152 1.76 -9.91 21.57
C HIS A 152 0.53 -9.71 22.47
N ASN A 153 0.07 -10.77 23.14
CA ASN A 153 -1.04 -10.69 24.09
C ASN A 153 -0.62 -10.34 25.54
N GLY A 154 0.67 -10.02 25.76
CA GLY A 154 1.18 -9.67 27.08
C GLY A 154 1.23 -10.83 28.08
N GLU A 155 1.10 -12.10 27.62
CA GLU A 155 1.23 -13.28 28.47
C GLU A 155 2.68 -13.52 28.91
N LYS A 156 3.63 -13.05 28.11
CA LYS A 156 5.08 -13.07 28.38
C LYS A 156 5.70 -11.71 28.08
N ASP A 157 6.66 -11.33 28.89
CA ASP A 157 7.50 -10.14 28.71
C ASP A 157 8.69 -10.37 27.76
N THR A 158 8.89 -11.61 27.30
CA THR A 158 9.98 -12.02 26.42
C THR A 158 9.43 -12.60 25.13
N PHE A 159 10.01 -12.18 23.99
CA PHE A 159 9.70 -12.75 22.68
C PHE A 159 10.66 -13.91 22.39
N GLU A 160 10.21 -15.14 22.64
CA GLU A 160 11.06 -16.35 22.69
C GLU A 160 11.81 -16.62 21.38
N GLY A 161 11.22 -16.28 20.24
CA GLY A 161 11.80 -16.48 18.92
C GLY A 161 12.77 -15.40 18.47
N VAL A 162 13.02 -14.37 19.29
CA VAL A 162 13.90 -13.25 18.97
C VAL A 162 15.07 -13.24 19.95
N ASN A 163 16.30 -13.24 19.43
CA ASN A 163 17.51 -13.34 20.27
C ASN A 163 18.63 -12.44 19.74
N ILE A 164 19.37 -11.80 20.62
CA ILE A 164 20.67 -11.18 20.34
C ILE A 164 21.74 -12.22 20.62
N ILE A 165 22.58 -12.52 19.60
CA ILE A 165 23.69 -13.46 19.71
C ILE A 165 24.96 -12.73 20.16
N ASP A 166 25.24 -11.60 19.53
CA ASP A 166 26.33 -10.68 19.88
C ASP A 166 25.96 -9.24 19.44
N LYS A 167 26.89 -8.29 19.56
CA LYS A 167 26.66 -6.88 19.26
C LYS A 167 26.10 -6.62 17.87
N TYR A 168 26.45 -7.44 16.89
CA TYR A 168 26.09 -7.26 15.48
C TYR A 168 25.31 -8.46 14.90
N THR A 169 24.95 -9.43 15.74
CA THR A 169 24.24 -10.62 15.29
C THR A 169 22.97 -10.82 16.09
N PHE A 170 21.84 -10.95 15.39
CA PHE A 170 20.58 -11.36 16.00
C PHE A 170 20.01 -12.58 15.26
N ALA A 171 19.05 -13.25 15.87
CA ALA A 171 18.43 -14.44 15.34
C ALA A 171 16.90 -14.39 15.46
N LEU A 172 16.23 -14.87 14.40
CA LEU A 172 14.79 -15.07 14.35
C LEU A 172 14.47 -16.55 14.22
N HIS A 173 13.65 -17.07 15.11
CA HIS A 173 13.12 -18.44 15.07
C HIS A 173 11.79 -18.44 14.30
N VAL A 174 11.85 -18.80 13.02
CA VAL A 174 10.68 -18.89 12.12
C VAL A 174 10.01 -20.26 12.28
N ARG A 175 8.71 -20.27 12.52
CA ARG A 175 7.92 -21.49 12.68
C ARG A 175 7.78 -22.24 11.36
N LYS A 176 7.72 -23.57 11.42
CA LYS A 176 7.56 -24.45 10.26
C LYS A 176 6.24 -24.23 9.50
N ASP A 177 5.18 -23.80 10.20
CA ASP A 177 3.88 -23.54 9.59
C ASP A 177 3.87 -22.27 8.71
N ALA A 178 4.90 -21.42 8.83
CA ALA A 178 5.15 -20.32 7.92
C ALA A 178 6.00 -20.73 6.69
N LEU A 179 6.47 -21.98 6.61
CA LEU A 179 7.43 -22.45 5.61
C LEU A 179 6.90 -23.70 4.86
N PRO A 180 7.33 -23.94 3.60
CA PRO A 180 8.06 -22.99 2.77
C PRO A 180 7.24 -21.75 2.46
N TYR A 181 7.90 -20.67 2.06
CA TYR A 181 7.24 -19.42 1.67
C TYR A 181 8.02 -18.82 0.51
N PHE A 182 7.34 -18.45 -0.59
CA PHE A 182 8.02 -17.94 -1.78
C PHE A 182 8.85 -16.68 -1.47
N TYR A 183 8.28 -15.76 -0.69
CA TYR A 183 8.95 -14.55 -0.24
C TYR A 183 9.70 -14.72 1.09
N GLN A 184 10.34 -15.88 1.31
CA GLN A 184 10.95 -16.22 2.60
C GLN A 184 11.92 -15.15 3.12
N ASN A 185 12.68 -14.48 2.25
CA ASN A 185 13.58 -13.40 2.67
C ASN A 185 12.81 -12.22 3.29
N ALA A 186 11.57 -11.93 2.85
CA ALA A 186 10.75 -10.89 3.45
C ALA A 186 10.43 -11.16 4.93
N LEU A 187 10.45 -12.42 5.38
CA LEU A 187 10.23 -12.79 6.78
C LEU A 187 11.32 -12.25 7.73
N ILE A 188 12.48 -11.92 7.19
CA ILE A 188 13.60 -11.37 7.95
C ILE A 188 13.91 -9.92 7.55
N ARG A 189 12.99 -9.24 6.86
CA ARG A 189 13.11 -7.80 6.57
C ARG A 189 12.85 -7.01 7.83
N VAL A 190 13.85 -6.34 8.34
CA VAL A 190 13.81 -5.57 9.58
C VAL A 190 14.51 -4.24 9.37
N TYR A 191 13.91 -3.15 9.82
CA TYR A 191 14.51 -1.82 9.91
C TYR A 191 15.04 -1.59 11.33
N PRO A 192 16.14 -0.86 11.53
CA PRO A 192 16.58 -0.47 12.86
C PRO A 192 15.76 0.73 13.36
N TYR A 193 15.34 0.71 14.62
CA TYR A 193 14.67 1.84 15.26
C TYR A 193 15.44 2.32 16.49
N PRO A 194 15.60 3.65 16.69
CA PRO A 194 16.35 4.21 17.80
C PRO A 194 15.54 4.14 19.11
N ILE A 195 15.87 3.20 19.98
CA ILE A 195 15.18 3.02 21.27
C ILE A 195 15.26 4.25 22.16
N SER A 196 16.38 5.01 22.09
CA SER A 196 16.60 6.25 22.84
C SER A 196 15.54 7.32 22.59
N GLU A 197 15.02 7.37 21.35
CA GLU A 197 14.02 8.35 20.91
C GLU A 197 12.58 7.88 21.21
N ILE A 198 12.33 6.58 20.98
CA ILE A 198 10.98 6.02 21.08
C ILE A 198 10.63 5.62 22.52
N LEU A 199 11.57 5.02 23.23
CA LEU A 199 11.44 4.63 24.64
C LEU A 199 12.64 5.08 25.47
N PRO A 200 12.78 6.40 25.75
CA PRO A 200 13.89 6.92 26.53
C PRO A 200 14.03 6.23 27.89
N GLY A 201 15.24 5.78 28.20
CA GLY A 201 15.54 5.08 29.47
C GLY A 201 15.28 3.56 29.44
N CYS A 202 14.78 3.02 28.34
CA CYS A 202 14.67 1.59 28.11
C CYS A 202 15.87 1.04 27.32
N GLU A 203 16.11 -0.26 27.43
CA GLU A 203 17.13 -0.99 26.67
C GLU A 203 16.60 -2.36 26.23
N VAL A 204 17.20 -2.95 25.19
CA VAL A 204 16.93 -4.34 24.83
C VAL A 204 17.78 -5.26 25.68
N GLU A 205 17.14 -6.19 26.38
CA GLU A 205 17.81 -7.24 27.16
C GLU A 205 17.57 -8.61 26.51
N ASN A 206 18.67 -9.33 26.26
CA ASN A 206 18.58 -10.72 25.83
C ASN A 206 18.61 -11.65 27.05
N THR A 207 17.58 -12.48 27.19
CA THR A 207 17.46 -13.46 28.28
C THR A 207 17.67 -14.89 27.78
N SER A 208 17.73 -15.87 28.68
CA SER A 208 17.77 -17.28 28.29
C SER A 208 16.47 -17.77 27.60
N ARG A 209 15.42 -16.94 27.57
CA ARG A 209 14.10 -17.26 27.01
C ARG A 209 13.70 -16.38 25.83
N GLY A 210 14.59 -15.53 25.31
CA GLY A 210 14.35 -14.59 24.24
C GLY A 210 14.65 -13.16 24.65
N ALA A 211 14.46 -12.23 23.71
CA ALA A 211 14.69 -10.82 23.95
C ALA A 211 13.44 -10.13 24.56
N ARG A 212 13.68 -9.01 25.26
CA ARG A 212 12.64 -8.14 25.79
C ARG A 212 13.08 -6.69 25.82
N ILE A 213 12.13 -5.79 25.93
CA ILE A 213 12.39 -4.39 26.31
C ILE A 213 12.46 -4.34 27.83
N LYS A 214 13.57 -3.83 28.37
CA LYS A 214 13.81 -3.65 29.79
C LYS A 214 13.75 -2.17 30.11
N GLY A 215 12.92 -1.80 31.07
CA GLY A 215 12.65 -0.45 31.52
C GLY A 215 11.22 -0.30 31.98
N GLU A 216 10.84 0.89 32.41
CA GLU A 216 9.45 1.20 32.76
C GLU A 216 8.81 1.94 31.57
N TYR A 217 7.86 1.29 30.90
CA TYR A 217 7.07 1.86 29.82
C TYR A 217 5.68 1.20 29.77
N ASN A 218 4.74 1.84 29.10
CA ASN A 218 3.39 1.36 28.84
C ASN A 218 2.83 2.05 27.59
N ALA A 219 1.59 1.75 27.22
CA ALA A 219 0.95 2.37 26.06
C ALA A 219 0.92 3.90 26.15
N GLN A 220 0.67 4.48 27.34
CA GLN A 220 0.66 5.94 27.53
C GLN A 220 2.03 6.58 27.28
N THR A 221 3.13 5.98 27.77
CA THR A 221 4.48 6.51 27.51
C THR A 221 4.83 6.43 26.04
N LEU A 222 4.40 5.39 25.32
CA LEU A 222 4.55 5.30 23.86
C LEU A 222 3.68 6.33 23.13
N GLU A 223 2.43 6.53 23.57
CA GLU A 223 1.56 7.56 23.02
C GLU A 223 2.18 8.96 23.16
N ASP A 224 2.71 9.27 24.34
CA ASP A 224 3.35 10.55 24.61
C ASP A 224 4.60 10.81 23.76
N THR A 225 5.38 9.78 23.43
CA THR A 225 6.58 9.91 22.58
C THR A 225 6.27 9.83 21.10
N LEU A 226 5.30 9.03 20.70
CA LEU A 226 4.97 8.84 19.28
C LEU A 226 4.04 9.91 18.73
N PHE A 227 3.01 10.30 19.50
CA PHE A 227 1.91 11.13 19.01
C PHE A 227 1.83 12.52 19.65
N ASN A 228 2.90 12.98 20.31
CA ASN A 228 2.97 14.36 20.74
C ASN A 228 2.76 15.30 19.52
N VAL A 229 1.87 16.28 19.69
CA VAL A 229 1.48 17.19 18.60
C VAL A 229 2.63 18.04 18.07
N ILE A 230 3.65 18.30 18.91
CA ILE A 230 4.77 19.21 18.56
C ILE A 230 5.92 18.45 17.91
N ASP A 231 6.33 17.33 18.52
CA ASP A 231 7.57 16.63 18.19
C ASP A 231 7.48 15.10 18.31
N GLY A 232 6.25 14.56 18.29
CA GLY A 232 6.04 13.12 18.38
C GLY A 232 6.72 12.36 17.24
N TYR A 233 7.43 11.30 17.58
CA TYR A 233 8.27 10.55 16.64
C TYR A 233 7.50 9.99 15.44
N ALA A 234 6.19 9.80 15.54
CA ALA A 234 5.36 9.34 14.42
C ALA A 234 5.36 10.32 13.25
N SER A 235 5.31 11.63 13.52
CA SER A 235 5.27 12.69 12.49
C SER A 235 6.56 13.51 12.40
N HIS A 236 7.42 13.47 13.44
CA HIS A 236 8.68 14.20 13.49
C HIS A 236 9.83 13.28 13.93
N PRO A 237 10.15 12.21 13.18
CA PRO A 237 11.25 11.32 13.52
C PRO A 237 12.59 12.09 13.50
N SER A 238 13.14 12.32 14.70
CA SER A 238 14.33 13.13 14.95
C SER A 238 15.62 12.43 14.58
N VAL A 239 15.70 11.11 14.80
CA VAL A 239 16.85 10.25 14.52
C VAL A 239 16.41 9.13 13.59
N VAL A 240 17.01 9.03 12.42
CA VAL A 240 16.57 8.15 11.34
C VAL A 240 17.75 7.41 10.70
N SER A 241 17.45 6.33 9.97
CA SER A 241 18.45 5.46 9.33
C SER A 241 18.50 5.62 7.80
N GLY A 242 17.61 6.42 7.20
CA GLY A 242 17.47 6.56 5.75
C GLY A 242 18.42 7.57 5.12
N PRO A 243 18.31 7.77 3.79
CA PRO A 243 19.15 8.69 3.04
C PRO A 243 18.94 10.19 3.37
N TYR A 244 17.79 10.51 3.95
CA TYR A 244 17.45 11.87 4.36
C TYR A 244 16.98 11.92 5.81
N LYS A 245 17.07 13.09 6.43
CA LYS A 245 16.49 13.43 7.73
C LYS A 245 15.45 14.52 7.59
N LEU A 246 14.41 14.48 8.40
CA LEU A 246 13.35 15.48 8.44
C LEU A 246 13.88 16.74 9.10
N VAL A 247 13.69 17.90 8.47
CA VAL A 247 14.01 19.23 9.01
C VAL A 247 12.77 19.88 9.59
N SER A 248 11.65 19.80 8.87
CA SER A 248 10.37 20.34 9.34
C SER A 248 9.21 19.66 8.63
N TYR A 249 8.08 19.59 9.31
CA TYR A 249 6.79 19.22 8.76
C TYR A 249 5.71 20.15 9.27
N ASP A 250 4.91 20.68 8.35
CA ASP A 250 3.74 21.50 8.64
C ASP A 250 2.48 20.75 8.20
N ALA A 251 1.71 20.28 9.16
CA ALA A 251 0.49 19.49 8.92
C ALA A 251 -0.64 20.32 8.28
N GLU A 252 -0.65 21.66 8.44
CA GLU A 252 -1.68 22.53 7.86
C GLU A 252 -1.47 22.70 6.36
N SER A 253 -0.27 23.08 5.94
CA SER A 253 0.11 23.20 4.52
C SER A 253 0.34 21.83 3.86
N GLY A 254 0.74 20.82 4.62
CA GLY A 254 1.18 19.52 4.11
C GLY A 254 2.58 19.58 3.49
N GLU A 255 3.42 20.55 3.91
CA GLU A 255 4.80 20.70 3.45
C GLU A 255 5.77 20.02 4.42
N ALA A 256 6.71 19.25 3.87
CA ALA A 256 7.82 18.67 4.62
C ALA A 256 9.15 18.99 3.95
N ARG A 257 10.19 19.28 4.75
CA ARG A 257 11.54 19.61 4.29
C ARG A 257 12.53 18.61 4.82
N PHE A 258 13.45 18.22 3.96
CA PHE A 258 14.42 17.19 4.24
C PHE A 258 15.83 17.67 3.87
N GLU A 259 16.82 17.17 4.62
CA GLU A 259 18.23 17.30 4.32
C GLU A 259 18.89 15.93 4.23
N LYS A 260 19.89 15.81 3.39
CA LYS A 260 20.68 14.60 3.23
C LYS A 260 21.26 14.12 4.57
N ASN A 261 21.20 12.82 4.79
CA ASN A 261 21.84 12.17 5.91
C ASN A 261 23.28 11.78 5.53
N GLU A 262 24.26 12.45 6.10
CA GLU A 262 25.69 12.21 5.84
C GLU A 262 26.18 10.84 6.31
N TYR A 263 25.46 10.20 7.25
CA TYR A 263 25.82 8.89 7.81
C TYR A 263 25.20 7.71 7.04
N PHE A 264 24.33 7.98 6.06
CA PHE A 264 23.74 6.93 5.25
C PHE A 264 24.81 6.33 4.31
N PRO A 265 25.18 5.04 4.46
CA PRO A 265 26.28 4.42 3.71
C PRO A 265 25.91 4.10 2.25
N GLY A 266 24.65 4.23 1.89
CA GLY A 266 24.09 3.88 0.59
C GLY A 266 23.01 2.80 0.67
N ASN A 267 22.24 2.66 -0.42
CA ASN A 267 21.28 1.57 -0.58
C ASN A 267 22.00 0.23 -0.90
N TYR A 268 21.25 -0.82 -1.25
CA TYR A 268 21.80 -2.15 -1.59
C TYR A 268 22.81 -2.13 -2.78
N GLN A 269 22.83 -1.08 -3.59
CA GLN A 269 23.80 -0.83 -4.67
C GLN A 269 24.94 0.11 -4.24
N ASN A 270 25.02 0.47 -2.97
CA ASN A 270 25.93 1.46 -2.40
C ASN A 270 25.72 2.90 -2.95
N GLN A 271 24.51 3.20 -3.44
CA GLN A 271 24.16 4.53 -3.92
C GLN A 271 23.73 5.42 -2.74
N THR A 272 24.39 6.54 -2.58
CA THR A 272 24.02 7.63 -1.65
C THR A 272 23.29 8.75 -2.38
N ALA A 273 22.58 9.60 -1.65
CA ALA A 273 21.91 10.76 -2.23
C ALA A 273 22.89 11.77 -2.82
N ASN A 274 22.62 12.27 -4.02
CA ASN A 274 23.35 13.38 -4.65
C ASN A 274 22.71 14.75 -4.33
N ILE A 275 21.41 14.75 -4.01
CA ILE A 275 20.61 15.96 -3.76
C ILE A 275 20.68 16.29 -2.27
N GLU A 276 21.10 17.53 -1.93
CA GLU A 276 21.32 17.93 -0.54
C GLU A 276 20.02 18.24 0.21
N LYS A 277 19.03 18.85 -0.48
CA LYS A 277 17.76 19.27 0.13
C LYS A 277 16.56 18.88 -0.72
N VAL A 278 15.50 18.44 -0.08
CA VAL A 278 14.23 18.10 -0.71
C VAL A 278 13.09 18.80 0.03
N THR A 279 12.18 19.41 -0.72
CA THR A 279 10.93 19.96 -0.21
C THR A 279 9.78 19.17 -0.85
N LEU A 280 8.97 18.55 -0.03
CA LEU A 280 7.77 17.83 -0.47
C LEU A 280 6.54 18.66 -0.12
N LYS A 281 5.64 18.84 -1.09
CA LYS A 281 4.38 19.56 -0.89
C LYS A 281 3.20 18.87 -1.53
N TRP A 282 2.01 19.25 -1.14
CA TRP A 282 0.79 18.81 -1.81
C TRP A 282 0.62 19.51 -3.16
N ALA A 283 0.32 18.73 -4.20
CA ALA A 283 -0.01 19.24 -5.52
C ALA A 283 -1.45 19.77 -5.54
N ASN A 284 -1.62 21.09 -5.44
CA ASN A 284 -2.94 21.69 -5.57
C ASN A 284 -3.43 21.53 -7.03
N PRO A 285 -4.55 20.82 -7.30
CA PRO A 285 -5.01 20.57 -8.66
C PRO A 285 -5.28 21.82 -9.50
N ASP A 286 -5.59 22.95 -8.86
CA ASP A 286 -5.92 24.20 -9.53
C ASP A 286 -4.69 25.01 -9.98
N THR A 287 -3.53 24.81 -9.34
CA THR A 287 -2.33 25.63 -9.58
C THR A 287 -1.12 24.82 -10.06
N ILE A 288 -1.08 23.52 -9.81
CA ILE A 288 0.11 22.69 -10.02
C ILE A 288 0.66 22.74 -11.47
N VAL A 289 -0.22 22.83 -12.46
CA VAL A 289 0.20 22.92 -13.87
C VAL A 289 0.97 24.22 -14.14
N ASP A 290 0.53 25.32 -13.55
CA ASP A 290 1.20 26.63 -13.71
C ASP A 290 2.50 26.69 -12.87
N GLU A 291 2.51 26.09 -11.69
CA GLU A 291 3.72 25.96 -10.85
C GLU A 291 4.82 25.15 -11.55
N MET A 292 4.46 24.02 -12.17
CA MET A 292 5.39 23.23 -13.00
C MET A 292 5.94 24.02 -14.18
N LYS A 293 5.08 24.79 -14.89
CA LYS A 293 5.51 25.66 -16.00
C LYS A 293 6.41 26.80 -15.54
N ALA A 294 6.18 27.32 -14.35
CA ALA A 294 6.99 28.39 -13.76
C ALA A 294 8.34 27.88 -13.21
N GLY A 295 8.53 26.55 -13.10
CA GLY A 295 9.71 25.94 -12.47
C GLY A 295 9.72 26.08 -10.95
N GLU A 296 8.56 26.27 -10.33
CA GLU A 296 8.38 26.29 -8.87
C GLU A 296 8.29 24.89 -8.28
N VAL A 297 8.01 23.89 -9.12
CA VAL A 297 8.02 22.45 -8.82
C VAL A 297 8.93 21.77 -9.83
N ASP A 298 9.82 20.91 -9.33
CA ASP A 298 10.79 20.18 -10.14
C ASP A 298 10.35 18.76 -10.51
N LEU A 299 9.50 18.16 -9.67
CA LEU A 299 8.95 16.83 -9.89
C LEU A 299 7.48 16.80 -9.42
N LEU A 300 6.59 16.40 -10.31
CA LEU A 300 5.19 16.12 -9.98
C LEU A 300 4.95 14.61 -10.10
N ASP A 301 4.69 13.96 -8.96
CA ASP A 301 4.58 12.50 -8.83
C ASP A 301 3.15 11.98 -9.08
N LYS A 302 3.06 10.80 -9.69
CA LYS A 302 1.84 9.97 -9.81
C LYS A 302 0.63 10.69 -10.42
N VAL A 303 0.84 11.49 -11.45
CA VAL A 303 -0.28 12.11 -12.18
C VAL A 303 -1.10 11.04 -12.89
N VAL A 304 -2.41 11.03 -12.62
CA VAL A 304 -3.40 10.13 -13.27
C VAL A 304 -4.42 10.88 -14.12
N SER A 305 -4.58 12.18 -13.91
CA SER A 305 -5.54 13.00 -14.66
C SER A 305 -5.10 13.20 -16.11
N ARG A 306 -5.88 12.68 -17.05
CA ARG A 306 -5.68 12.88 -18.50
C ARG A 306 -5.55 14.36 -18.87
N GLU A 307 -6.34 15.22 -18.26
CA GLU A 307 -6.33 16.66 -18.50
C GLU A 307 -5.02 17.30 -18.07
N GLN A 308 -4.54 16.97 -16.84
CA GLN A 308 -3.25 17.45 -16.34
C GLN A 308 -2.09 16.90 -17.16
N MET A 309 -2.09 15.59 -17.47
CA MET A 309 -1.06 14.97 -18.33
C MET A 309 -0.96 15.70 -19.67
N LYS A 310 -2.11 16.01 -20.30
CA LYS A 310 -2.14 16.75 -21.57
C LYS A 310 -1.58 18.16 -21.41
N ALA A 311 -2.02 18.90 -20.40
CA ALA A 311 -1.59 20.29 -20.17
C ALA A 311 -0.09 20.40 -19.91
N LEU A 312 0.49 19.46 -19.14
CA LEU A 312 1.92 19.41 -18.84
C LEU A 312 2.75 18.95 -20.06
N THR A 313 2.23 17.98 -20.83
CA THR A 313 2.87 17.54 -22.07
C THR A 313 2.87 18.67 -23.13
N ASP A 314 1.75 19.37 -23.30
CA ASP A 314 1.64 20.51 -24.22
C ASP A 314 2.57 21.68 -23.81
N ALA A 315 2.89 21.78 -22.52
CA ALA A 315 3.87 22.72 -21.98
C ALA A 315 5.33 22.30 -22.27
N GLY A 316 5.57 21.12 -22.81
CA GLY A 316 6.91 20.63 -23.18
C GLY A 316 7.70 20.02 -22.00
N LEU A 317 7.05 19.70 -20.88
CA LEU A 317 7.69 19.03 -19.75
C LEU A 317 8.02 17.57 -20.07
N THR A 318 9.17 17.13 -19.61
CA THR A 318 9.55 15.70 -19.69
C THR A 318 8.66 14.87 -18.77
N ARG A 319 8.32 13.67 -19.22
CA ARG A 319 7.55 12.73 -18.38
C ARG A 319 8.10 11.32 -18.49
N GLU A 320 7.95 10.59 -17.40
CA GLU A 320 8.13 9.14 -17.36
C GLU A 320 6.79 8.47 -17.04
N LEU A 321 6.52 7.37 -17.72
CA LEU A 321 5.30 6.57 -17.55
C LEU A 321 5.69 5.21 -16.98
N TYR A 322 4.95 4.77 -15.98
CA TYR A 322 5.10 3.43 -15.41
C TYR A 322 3.75 2.83 -15.05
N ALA A 323 3.65 1.52 -15.17
CA ALA A 323 2.40 0.83 -14.92
C ALA A 323 2.10 0.78 -13.42
N ARG A 324 0.85 1.04 -13.06
CA ARG A 324 0.39 0.88 -11.68
C ARG A 324 0.41 -0.59 -11.28
N ARG A 325 0.97 -0.90 -10.12
CA ARG A 325 0.94 -2.24 -9.52
C ARG A 325 -0.41 -2.60 -8.88
N GLY A 326 -1.47 -1.94 -9.26
CA GLY A 326 -2.80 -2.09 -8.71
C GLY A 326 -3.87 -2.02 -9.78
N TYR A 327 -5.13 -2.06 -9.33
CA TYR A 327 -6.28 -2.04 -10.21
C TYR A 327 -7.48 -1.37 -9.55
N GLY A 328 -8.41 -0.89 -10.37
CA GLY A 328 -9.73 -0.43 -9.95
C GLY A 328 -10.78 -1.51 -10.16
N TYR A 329 -11.71 -1.62 -9.22
CA TYR A 329 -12.66 -2.73 -9.16
C TYR A 329 -13.98 -2.37 -8.47
N LEU A 330 -15.04 -3.11 -8.80
CA LEU A 330 -16.23 -3.20 -7.98
C LEU A 330 -16.05 -4.34 -6.98
N SER A 331 -16.17 -4.03 -5.70
CA SER A 331 -16.21 -5.01 -4.61
C SER A 331 -17.63 -5.25 -4.17
N PHE A 332 -17.90 -6.46 -3.68
CA PHE A 332 -19.23 -6.88 -3.26
C PHE A 332 -19.27 -7.35 -1.81
N ALA A 333 -20.45 -7.23 -1.21
CA ALA A 333 -20.81 -7.98 -0.02
C ALA A 333 -21.24 -9.38 -0.44
N CYS A 334 -20.42 -10.40 -0.17
CA CYS A 334 -20.61 -11.79 -0.59
C CYS A 334 -21.03 -12.71 0.57
N GLU A 335 -21.45 -12.17 1.71
CA GLU A 335 -22.00 -12.93 2.83
C GLU A 335 -23.29 -13.66 2.40
N ASP A 336 -23.59 -14.82 2.97
CA ASP A 336 -24.65 -15.74 2.56
C ASP A 336 -26.05 -15.12 2.44
N ASP A 337 -26.34 -14.06 3.20
CA ASP A 337 -27.63 -13.36 3.18
C ASP A 337 -27.71 -12.23 2.14
N ARG A 338 -26.62 -11.97 1.41
CA ARG A 338 -26.52 -10.89 0.43
C ARG A 338 -26.85 -11.35 -0.98
N VAL A 339 -27.33 -10.41 -1.79
CA VAL A 339 -27.65 -10.66 -3.20
C VAL A 339 -26.39 -11.08 -3.98
N CYS A 340 -25.27 -10.45 -3.69
CA CYS A 340 -23.98 -10.74 -4.31
C CYS A 340 -23.26 -11.97 -3.76
N ALA A 341 -23.86 -12.75 -2.83
CA ALA A 341 -23.37 -14.08 -2.47
C ALA A 341 -23.41 -15.04 -3.67
N ASP A 342 -24.42 -14.90 -4.54
CA ASP A 342 -24.56 -15.71 -5.74
C ASP A 342 -23.53 -15.31 -6.81
N GLN A 343 -22.67 -16.27 -7.20
CA GLN A 343 -21.65 -16.07 -8.22
C GLN A 343 -22.24 -15.63 -9.56
N LYS A 344 -23.41 -16.15 -9.97
CA LYS A 344 -24.04 -15.77 -11.24
C LYS A 344 -24.50 -14.32 -11.24
N VAL A 345 -24.93 -13.79 -10.09
CA VAL A 345 -25.25 -12.36 -9.95
C VAL A 345 -24.00 -11.51 -10.16
N ARG A 346 -22.86 -11.89 -9.55
CA ARG A 346 -21.59 -11.17 -9.75
C ARG A 346 -21.12 -11.24 -11.20
N GLN A 347 -21.24 -12.41 -11.85
CA GLN A 347 -20.93 -12.58 -13.27
C GLN A 347 -21.88 -11.78 -14.17
N ALA A 348 -23.17 -11.71 -13.85
CA ALA A 348 -24.13 -10.87 -14.58
C ALA A 348 -23.78 -9.39 -14.47
N ILE A 349 -23.40 -8.94 -13.28
CA ILE A 349 -22.90 -7.58 -13.07
C ILE A 349 -21.64 -7.33 -13.93
N ALA A 350 -20.70 -8.28 -13.97
CA ALA A 350 -19.48 -8.13 -14.77
C ALA A 350 -19.78 -7.94 -16.27
N TYR A 351 -20.73 -8.70 -16.83
CA TYR A 351 -21.19 -8.52 -18.23
C TYR A 351 -22.01 -7.25 -18.44
N ALA A 352 -22.52 -6.63 -17.39
CA ALA A 352 -23.25 -5.36 -17.47
C ALA A 352 -22.36 -4.11 -17.26
N VAL A 353 -21.08 -4.29 -16.99
CA VAL A 353 -20.09 -3.21 -16.87
C VAL A 353 -19.41 -3.01 -18.23
N ASP A 354 -19.69 -1.91 -18.92
CA ASP A 354 -18.93 -1.50 -20.11
C ASP A 354 -17.60 -0.86 -19.69
N ALA A 355 -16.63 -1.74 -19.34
CA ALA A 355 -15.31 -1.33 -18.86
C ALA A 355 -14.53 -0.56 -19.93
N GLU A 356 -14.65 -0.93 -21.22
CA GLU A 356 -13.95 -0.24 -22.31
C GLU A 356 -14.42 1.20 -22.45
N THR A 357 -15.73 1.43 -22.46
CA THR A 357 -16.31 2.78 -22.52
C THR A 357 -15.88 3.61 -21.30
N PHE A 358 -15.91 3.05 -20.10
CA PHE A 358 -15.45 3.75 -18.90
C PHE A 358 -13.97 4.11 -18.97
N ILE A 359 -13.10 3.15 -19.37
CA ILE A 359 -11.65 3.37 -19.50
C ILE A 359 -11.36 4.46 -20.53
N ASP A 360 -11.98 4.39 -21.71
CA ASP A 360 -11.75 5.39 -22.75
C ASP A 360 -12.20 6.79 -22.34
N GLN A 361 -13.34 6.90 -21.68
CA GLN A 361 -13.87 8.19 -21.22
C GLN A 361 -13.01 8.81 -20.12
N TYR A 362 -12.54 8.02 -19.14
CA TYR A 362 -11.88 8.54 -17.96
C TYR A 362 -10.36 8.56 -18.08
N PHE A 363 -9.74 7.47 -18.56
CA PHE A 363 -8.28 7.32 -18.67
C PHE A 363 -7.74 7.51 -20.09
N GLY A 364 -8.57 7.27 -21.12
CA GLY A 364 -8.12 7.25 -22.52
C GLY A 364 -7.03 6.19 -22.73
N SER A 365 -5.95 6.56 -23.40
CA SER A 365 -4.82 5.64 -23.67
C SER A 365 -3.95 5.29 -22.46
N TYR A 366 -4.29 5.77 -21.27
CA TYR A 366 -3.55 5.52 -20.03
C TYR A 366 -4.21 4.49 -19.11
N GLY A 367 -5.36 3.95 -19.52
CA GLY A 367 -6.04 2.86 -18.83
C GLY A 367 -6.00 1.58 -19.64
N TYR A 368 -5.92 0.46 -18.95
CA TYR A 368 -5.90 -0.88 -19.52
C TYR A 368 -6.94 -1.75 -18.83
N PRO A 369 -7.74 -2.54 -19.54
CA PRO A 369 -8.64 -3.49 -18.88
C PRO A 369 -7.84 -4.55 -18.11
N VAL A 370 -8.37 -4.96 -16.99
CA VAL A 370 -7.88 -6.12 -16.22
C VAL A 370 -9.06 -7.02 -15.89
N TYR A 371 -8.80 -8.32 -15.86
CA TYR A 371 -9.86 -9.33 -15.82
C TYR A 371 -9.81 -10.20 -14.57
N SER A 372 -8.79 -10.03 -13.71
CA SER A 372 -8.65 -10.76 -12.46
C SER A 372 -7.91 -9.93 -11.41
N TYR A 373 -7.42 -10.56 -10.36
CA TYR A 373 -6.78 -9.93 -9.19
C TYR A 373 -5.31 -9.58 -9.47
N TYR A 374 -5.08 -8.65 -10.39
CA TYR A 374 -3.73 -8.17 -10.74
C TYR A 374 -3.75 -6.73 -11.25
N GLY A 375 -2.57 -6.07 -11.20
CA GLY A 375 -2.30 -4.78 -11.85
C GLY A 375 -1.19 -4.93 -12.89
N GLN A 376 -1.19 -4.07 -13.91
CA GLN A 376 -0.26 -4.15 -15.03
C GLN A 376 1.21 -4.00 -14.62
N GLY A 377 1.51 -3.24 -13.55
CA GLY A 377 2.87 -3.06 -13.03
C GLY A 377 3.35 -4.18 -12.09
N GLN A 378 2.59 -5.26 -11.91
CA GLN A 378 3.08 -6.40 -11.13
C GLN A 378 4.10 -7.22 -11.93
N TRP A 379 5.18 -7.66 -11.26
CA TRP A 379 6.26 -8.43 -11.90
C TRP A 379 5.77 -9.71 -12.60
N MET A 380 4.76 -10.38 -12.03
CA MET A 380 4.19 -11.58 -12.62
C MET A 380 3.61 -11.30 -14.01
N VAL A 381 2.90 -10.18 -14.14
CA VAL A 381 2.35 -9.70 -15.42
C VAL A 381 3.47 -9.37 -16.39
N GLY A 382 4.51 -8.67 -15.93
CA GLY A 382 5.69 -8.35 -16.73
C GLY A 382 6.41 -9.60 -17.25
N VAL A 383 6.52 -10.64 -16.44
CA VAL A 383 7.14 -11.91 -16.86
C VAL A 383 6.27 -12.67 -17.84
N VAL A 384 4.97 -12.81 -17.59
CA VAL A 384 4.04 -13.53 -18.50
C VAL A 384 3.95 -12.83 -19.85
N ASN A 385 4.00 -11.49 -19.87
CA ASN A 385 4.00 -10.70 -21.11
C ASN A 385 5.39 -10.59 -21.78
N GLY A 386 6.43 -11.25 -21.23
CA GLY A 386 7.78 -11.25 -21.80
C GLY A 386 8.55 -9.93 -21.67
N ILE A 387 8.08 -8.99 -20.84
CA ILE A 387 8.75 -7.71 -20.54
C ILE A 387 9.92 -7.93 -19.58
N VAL A 388 9.75 -8.80 -18.59
CA VAL A 388 10.75 -9.16 -17.59
C VAL A 388 11.12 -10.62 -17.78
N THR A 389 12.41 -10.94 -17.74
CA THR A 389 12.89 -12.32 -17.83
C THR A 389 13.63 -12.68 -16.53
N PRO A 390 13.13 -13.65 -15.75
CA PRO A 390 13.85 -14.12 -14.57
C PRO A 390 15.24 -14.60 -14.92
N LYS A 391 16.26 -14.21 -14.15
CA LYS A 391 17.62 -14.68 -14.35
C LYS A 391 17.74 -16.16 -13.96
N GLN A 392 18.61 -16.90 -14.65
CA GLN A 392 18.98 -18.28 -14.32
C GLN A 392 17.84 -19.32 -14.44
N MET A 393 17.16 -19.38 -15.57
CA MET A 393 16.22 -20.45 -15.88
C MET A 393 16.88 -21.62 -16.60
N THR A 394 16.44 -22.83 -16.27
CA THR A 394 16.71 -24.03 -17.09
C THR A 394 15.89 -24.00 -18.38
N ALA A 395 16.32 -24.75 -19.40
CA ALA A 395 15.57 -24.87 -20.65
C ALA A 395 14.12 -25.41 -20.44
N ASN A 396 13.92 -26.25 -19.43
CA ASN A 396 12.59 -26.76 -19.08
C ASN A 396 11.71 -25.68 -18.42
N GLU A 397 12.27 -24.86 -17.56
CA GLU A 397 11.57 -23.71 -16.94
C GLU A 397 11.23 -22.67 -18.00
N ALA A 398 12.13 -22.34 -18.93
CA ALA A 398 11.85 -21.43 -20.02
C ALA A 398 10.71 -21.93 -20.92
N LYS A 399 10.62 -23.26 -21.16
CA LYS A 399 9.49 -23.84 -21.89
C LYS A 399 8.18 -23.68 -21.12
N ARG A 400 8.15 -24.03 -19.83
CA ARG A 400 6.96 -23.90 -18.98
C ARG A 400 6.49 -22.46 -18.89
N LEU A 401 7.44 -21.51 -18.74
CA LEU A 401 7.14 -20.09 -18.74
C LEU A 401 6.48 -19.63 -20.05
N GLY A 402 6.93 -20.11 -21.19
CA GLY A 402 6.34 -19.79 -22.49
C GLY A 402 4.95 -20.40 -22.73
N GLU A 403 4.45 -21.24 -21.84
CA GLU A 403 3.11 -21.79 -21.85
C GLU A 403 2.13 -20.97 -20.99
N LEU A 404 2.63 -20.03 -20.16
CA LEU A 404 1.81 -19.16 -19.31
C LEU A 404 1.19 -18.02 -20.13
N THR A 405 -0.08 -17.73 -19.86
CA THR A 405 -0.82 -16.64 -20.50
C THR A 405 -1.96 -16.17 -19.63
N LEU A 406 -2.36 -14.92 -19.79
CA LEU A 406 -3.60 -14.35 -19.25
C LEU A 406 -4.76 -14.39 -20.26
N ASP A 407 -4.53 -14.87 -21.48
CA ASP A 407 -5.55 -14.93 -22.54
C ASP A 407 -6.67 -15.95 -22.24
N ASN A 408 -6.44 -16.84 -21.28
CA ASN A 408 -7.44 -17.82 -20.83
C ASN A 408 -8.50 -17.20 -19.90
N LEU A 409 -8.30 -15.97 -19.42
CA LEU A 409 -9.28 -15.30 -18.56
C LEU A 409 -10.54 -14.93 -19.36
N ASN A 410 -11.71 -15.07 -18.73
CA ASN A 410 -12.93 -14.52 -19.28
C ASN A 410 -12.89 -12.99 -19.18
N HIS A 411 -13.03 -12.31 -20.29
CA HIS A 411 -12.96 -10.84 -20.35
C HIS A 411 -14.24 -10.17 -19.83
N TYR A 412 -15.34 -10.91 -19.74
CA TYR A 412 -16.64 -10.35 -19.39
C TYR A 412 -17.02 -9.16 -20.27
N ASP A 413 -16.78 -9.30 -21.59
CA ASP A 413 -17.14 -8.27 -22.57
C ASP A 413 -18.60 -7.86 -22.41
N PHE A 414 -18.89 -6.57 -22.54
CA PHE A 414 -20.22 -6.02 -22.30
C PHE A 414 -21.30 -6.72 -23.13
N ASP A 415 -22.17 -7.46 -22.43
CA ASP A 415 -23.23 -8.29 -23.02
C ASP A 415 -24.45 -8.37 -22.08
N LEU A 416 -25.44 -7.50 -22.30
CA LEU A 416 -26.64 -7.46 -21.49
C LEU A 416 -27.53 -8.71 -21.63
N GLU A 417 -27.52 -9.36 -22.79
CA GLU A 417 -28.30 -10.60 -22.98
C GLU A 417 -27.68 -11.76 -22.19
N LYS A 418 -26.34 -11.82 -22.15
CA LYS A 418 -25.64 -12.78 -21.28
C LYS A 418 -25.90 -12.50 -19.81
N ALA A 419 -25.87 -11.23 -19.40
CA ALA A 419 -26.22 -10.81 -18.04
C ALA A 419 -27.63 -11.22 -17.65
N LYS A 420 -28.64 -10.97 -18.50
CA LYS A 420 -30.03 -11.37 -18.30
C LYS A 420 -30.16 -12.89 -18.12
N SER A 421 -29.49 -13.67 -19.00
CA SER A 421 -29.50 -15.15 -18.92
C SER A 421 -28.93 -15.67 -17.61
N LEU A 422 -27.83 -15.07 -17.11
CA LEU A 422 -27.23 -15.44 -15.81
C LEU A 422 -28.16 -15.12 -14.63
N LEU A 423 -28.88 -14.00 -14.69
CA LEU A 423 -29.87 -13.65 -13.67
C LEU A 423 -31.07 -14.61 -13.68
N ASP A 424 -31.51 -15.04 -14.87
CA ASP A 424 -32.56 -16.08 -15.00
C ASP A 424 -32.10 -17.43 -14.40
N GLU A 425 -30.86 -17.85 -14.69
CA GLU A 425 -30.23 -19.03 -14.13
C GLU A 425 -30.03 -18.96 -12.61
N ALA A 426 -29.83 -17.76 -12.06
CA ALA A 426 -29.75 -17.50 -10.62
C ALA A 426 -31.12 -17.41 -9.93
N GLY A 427 -32.20 -17.61 -10.69
CA GLY A 427 -33.59 -17.61 -10.19
C GLY A 427 -34.22 -16.22 -10.03
N TRP A 428 -33.58 -15.18 -10.57
CA TRP A 428 -34.11 -13.80 -10.60
C TRP A 428 -35.01 -13.61 -11.83
N ASN A 429 -36.07 -14.39 -11.94
CA ASN A 429 -36.92 -14.49 -13.11
C ASN A 429 -38.41 -14.17 -12.84
N LEU A 430 -38.70 -13.51 -11.72
CA LEU A 430 -40.05 -13.09 -11.34
C LEU A 430 -40.18 -11.55 -11.41
N ASN A 431 -41.42 -11.08 -11.58
CA ASN A 431 -41.82 -9.69 -11.41
C ASN A 431 -42.35 -9.42 -9.98
N ALA A 432 -42.74 -8.18 -9.70
CA ALA A 432 -43.21 -7.74 -8.37
C ALA A 432 -44.48 -8.48 -7.88
N GLU A 433 -45.27 -9.05 -8.78
CA GLU A 433 -46.48 -9.83 -8.48
C GLU A 433 -46.20 -11.33 -8.36
N GLY A 434 -44.92 -11.76 -8.56
CA GLY A 434 -44.53 -13.19 -8.55
C GLY A 434 -44.86 -13.95 -9.82
N GLY A 435 -45.21 -13.24 -10.89
CA GLY A 435 -45.32 -13.76 -12.25
C GLY A 435 -43.98 -13.83 -12.96
N GLU A 436 -43.95 -14.28 -14.21
CA GLU A 436 -42.76 -14.31 -15.05
C GLU A 436 -42.23 -12.89 -15.28
N TYR A 437 -40.90 -12.75 -15.24
CA TYR A 437 -40.24 -11.47 -15.50
C TYR A 437 -40.32 -11.09 -16.99
N GLU A 438 -40.76 -9.87 -17.26
CA GLU A 438 -40.77 -9.27 -18.59
C GLU A 438 -39.95 -7.97 -18.64
N SER A 439 -40.08 -7.14 -17.62
CA SER A 439 -39.37 -5.84 -17.53
C SER A 439 -39.43 -5.25 -16.11
N GLY A 440 -38.67 -4.19 -15.86
CA GLY A 440 -38.58 -3.52 -14.57
C GLY A 440 -37.60 -4.22 -13.63
N VAL A 441 -37.89 -4.20 -12.32
CA VAL A 441 -37.03 -4.85 -11.31
C VAL A 441 -37.31 -6.37 -11.29
N ARG A 442 -36.25 -7.15 -11.26
CA ARG A 442 -36.32 -8.60 -11.09
C ARG A 442 -36.54 -9.00 -9.65
N TYR A 443 -37.28 -10.09 -9.44
CA TYR A 443 -37.53 -10.70 -8.14
C TYR A 443 -37.18 -12.16 -8.15
N ARG A 444 -36.90 -12.67 -6.96
CA ARG A 444 -36.87 -14.12 -6.68
C ARG A 444 -37.69 -14.44 -5.44
N LYS A 445 -38.05 -15.71 -5.25
CA LYS A 445 -38.77 -16.14 -4.06
C LYS A 445 -37.81 -16.75 -3.04
N VAL A 446 -37.77 -16.17 -1.84
CA VAL A 446 -36.98 -16.65 -0.71
C VAL A 446 -37.91 -16.82 0.48
N ASN A 447 -37.99 -18.03 1.04
CA ASN A 447 -38.88 -18.35 2.17
C ASN A 447 -40.36 -17.91 1.96
N ASP A 448 -40.88 -18.11 0.74
CA ASP A 448 -42.21 -17.68 0.30
C ASP A 448 -42.44 -16.16 0.16
N GLU A 449 -41.46 -15.34 0.38
CA GLU A 449 -41.49 -13.90 0.16
C GLU A 449 -40.79 -13.51 -1.14
N LEU A 450 -41.28 -12.46 -1.81
CA LEU A 450 -40.66 -11.90 -3.01
C LEU A 450 -39.55 -10.93 -2.60
N GLN A 451 -38.32 -11.24 -2.99
CA GLN A 451 -37.13 -10.40 -2.77
C GLN A 451 -36.81 -9.65 -4.09
N PRO A 452 -36.70 -8.31 -4.10
CA PRO A 452 -36.22 -7.57 -5.27
C PRO A 452 -34.73 -7.76 -5.48
N LEU A 453 -34.28 -7.70 -6.73
CA LEU A 453 -32.88 -7.64 -7.09
C LEU A 453 -32.39 -6.19 -6.91
N GLU A 454 -32.04 -5.85 -5.70
CA GLU A 454 -31.53 -4.52 -5.33
C GLU A 454 -30.04 -4.59 -5.01
N ILE A 455 -29.27 -3.64 -5.54
CA ILE A 455 -27.85 -3.41 -5.25
C ILE A 455 -27.72 -2.00 -4.65
N ARG A 456 -27.24 -1.90 -3.43
CA ARG A 456 -26.97 -0.64 -2.74
C ARG A 456 -25.49 -0.33 -2.83
N TRP A 457 -25.16 0.75 -3.52
CA TRP A 457 -23.79 1.20 -3.73
C TRP A 457 -23.44 2.34 -2.79
N ALA A 458 -22.44 2.13 -1.90
CA ALA A 458 -21.77 3.20 -1.18
C ALA A 458 -20.75 3.88 -2.10
N LYS A 459 -21.08 5.08 -2.59
CA LYS A 459 -20.23 5.85 -3.52
C LYS A 459 -19.58 7.01 -2.79
N THR A 460 -18.28 7.25 -3.04
CA THR A 460 -17.62 8.45 -2.50
C THR A 460 -18.16 9.73 -3.15
N SER A 461 -18.42 10.76 -2.33
CA SER A 461 -19.00 12.04 -2.78
C SER A 461 -18.06 12.86 -3.68
N ASP A 462 -16.74 12.67 -3.57
CA ASP A 462 -15.75 13.48 -4.29
C ASP A 462 -15.07 12.71 -5.44
N GLY A 463 -15.60 11.55 -5.82
CA GLY A 463 -14.96 10.62 -6.76
C GLY A 463 -15.37 10.80 -8.21
N LYS A 464 -14.66 11.62 -9.01
CA LYS A 464 -14.91 11.78 -10.46
C LYS A 464 -14.93 10.45 -11.22
N ALA A 465 -14.06 9.50 -10.87
CA ALA A 465 -14.05 8.17 -11.47
C ALA A 465 -15.31 7.37 -11.10
N ALA A 466 -15.78 7.47 -9.85
CA ALA A 466 -17.01 6.84 -9.41
C ALA A 466 -18.25 7.44 -10.09
N ASP A 467 -18.24 8.76 -10.35
CA ASP A 467 -19.31 9.43 -11.11
C ASP A 467 -19.35 8.97 -12.58
N ALA A 468 -18.16 8.89 -13.21
CA ALA A 468 -18.06 8.39 -14.58
C ALA A 468 -18.55 6.94 -14.69
N LEU A 469 -18.13 6.07 -13.74
CA LEU A 469 -18.56 4.68 -13.72
C LEU A 469 -20.08 4.56 -13.46
N ALA A 470 -20.64 5.35 -12.54
CA ALA A 470 -22.08 5.37 -12.28
C ALA A 470 -22.89 5.72 -13.55
N GLY A 471 -22.39 6.66 -14.35
CA GLY A 471 -22.99 7.01 -15.64
C GLY A 471 -23.01 5.87 -16.65
N VAL A 472 -22.04 4.97 -16.59
CA VAL A 472 -21.95 3.79 -17.48
C VAL A 472 -22.83 2.65 -16.97
N ILE A 473 -22.77 2.32 -15.67
CA ILE A 473 -23.43 1.11 -15.17
C ILE A 473 -24.92 1.30 -14.85
N ALA A 474 -25.37 2.50 -14.46
CA ALA A 474 -26.76 2.68 -14.03
C ALA A 474 -27.79 2.34 -15.15
N PRO A 475 -27.63 2.77 -16.41
CA PRO A 475 -28.53 2.37 -17.48
C PRO A 475 -28.51 0.87 -17.78
N ALA A 476 -27.32 0.25 -17.72
CA ALA A 476 -27.16 -1.18 -17.97
C ALA A 476 -27.84 -2.02 -16.87
N PHE A 477 -27.70 -1.61 -15.63
CA PHE A 477 -28.35 -2.29 -14.49
C PHE A 477 -29.87 -2.20 -14.58
N GLU A 478 -30.43 -1.02 -14.92
CA GLU A 478 -31.85 -0.86 -15.15
C GLU A 478 -32.36 -1.77 -16.26
N GLU A 479 -31.61 -1.89 -17.37
CA GLU A 479 -31.98 -2.72 -18.52
C GLU A 479 -32.01 -4.23 -18.19
N ILE A 480 -31.11 -4.70 -17.34
CA ILE A 480 -31.08 -6.11 -16.94
C ILE A 480 -31.98 -6.42 -15.73
N GLY A 481 -32.68 -5.41 -15.17
CA GLY A 481 -33.61 -5.55 -14.09
C GLY A 481 -33.01 -5.48 -12.67
N ILE A 482 -31.85 -4.87 -12.51
CA ILE A 482 -31.25 -4.54 -11.21
C ILE A 482 -31.73 -3.16 -10.77
N GLN A 483 -32.29 -3.07 -9.57
CA GLN A 483 -32.53 -1.79 -8.90
C GLN A 483 -31.22 -1.31 -8.26
N LEU A 484 -30.59 -0.30 -8.84
CA LEU A 484 -29.37 0.30 -8.28
C LEU A 484 -29.72 1.49 -7.39
N THR A 485 -29.38 1.41 -6.11
CA THR A 485 -29.52 2.49 -5.13
C THR A 485 -28.15 3.04 -4.79
N ILE A 486 -27.84 4.28 -5.18
CA ILE A 486 -26.55 4.93 -4.91
C ILE A 486 -26.68 5.87 -3.72
N THR A 487 -25.82 5.69 -2.72
CA THR A 487 -25.71 6.60 -1.56
C THR A 487 -24.33 7.24 -1.57
N GLU A 488 -24.30 8.57 -1.69
CA GLU A 488 -23.05 9.34 -1.63
C GLU A 488 -22.65 9.63 -0.18
N MET A 489 -21.38 9.41 0.12
CA MET A 489 -20.83 9.66 1.46
C MET A 489 -19.33 9.99 1.40
N PRO A 490 -18.74 10.58 2.47
CA PRO A 490 -17.30 10.77 2.57
C PRO A 490 -16.53 9.46 2.42
N PHE A 491 -15.35 9.51 1.81
CA PHE A 491 -14.53 8.32 1.55
C PHE A 491 -14.21 7.50 2.82
N THR A 492 -13.98 8.17 3.95
CA THR A 492 -13.78 7.50 5.25
C THR A 492 -14.99 6.66 5.67
N GLN A 493 -16.19 7.10 5.37
CA GLN A 493 -17.42 6.35 5.64
C GLN A 493 -17.58 5.16 4.68
N VAL A 494 -17.24 5.35 3.40
CA VAL A 494 -17.16 4.23 2.43
C VAL A 494 -16.22 3.15 2.94
N LEU A 495 -15.02 3.53 3.44
CA LEU A 495 -14.05 2.58 3.99
C LEU A 495 -14.54 1.90 5.28
N SER A 496 -15.27 2.62 6.16
CA SER A 496 -15.86 2.03 7.36
C SER A 496 -16.83 0.89 7.02
N GLN A 497 -17.69 1.09 6.03
CA GLN A 497 -18.59 0.06 5.51
C GLN A 497 -17.85 -1.06 4.78
N TYR A 498 -16.85 -0.72 3.98
CA TYR A 498 -16.04 -1.68 3.21
C TYR A 498 -15.25 -2.62 4.11
N TYR A 499 -14.57 -2.09 5.12
CA TYR A 499 -13.78 -2.87 6.09
C TYR A 499 -14.60 -3.50 7.22
N ARG A 500 -15.92 -3.32 7.22
CA ARG A 500 -16.84 -3.81 8.26
C ARG A 500 -16.45 -3.31 9.67
N LEU A 501 -16.00 -2.07 9.77
CA LEU A 501 -15.75 -1.43 11.07
C LEU A 501 -17.07 -1.08 11.77
N GLU A 502 -18.17 -1.12 11.06
CA GLU A 502 -19.54 -1.00 11.51
C GLU A 502 -20.43 -2.00 10.74
N GLU A 503 -21.70 -2.13 11.12
CA GLU A 503 -22.64 -3.02 10.42
C GLU A 503 -22.76 -2.62 8.94
N ARG A 504 -22.52 -3.57 8.03
CA ARG A 504 -22.52 -3.32 6.59
C ARG A 504 -23.93 -3.17 6.06
N GLU A 505 -24.26 -2.00 5.54
CA GLU A 505 -25.56 -1.69 4.93
C GLU A 505 -25.54 -1.79 3.40
N TYR A 506 -24.38 -1.79 2.76
CA TYR A 506 -24.21 -1.69 1.31
C TYR A 506 -23.70 -2.98 0.71
N ASP A 507 -24.04 -3.19 -0.57
CA ASP A 507 -23.78 -4.42 -1.31
C ASP A 507 -22.61 -4.27 -2.29
N MET A 508 -22.32 -3.02 -2.72
CA MET A 508 -21.31 -2.72 -3.73
C MET A 508 -20.46 -1.48 -3.38
N PHE A 509 -19.18 -1.53 -3.75
CA PHE A 509 -18.19 -0.46 -3.55
C PHE A 509 -17.32 -0.35 -4.81
N PHE A 510 -17.01 0.87 -5.25
CA PHE A 510 -15.99 1.10 -6.28
C PHE A 510 -14.73 1.67 -5.63
N LEU A 511 -13.66 0.92 -5.74
CA LEU A 511 -12.38 1.24 -5.11
C LEU A 511 -11.23 0.94 -6.07
N ALA A 512 -10.04 1.39 -5.70
CA ALA A 512 -8.79 1.03 -6.34
C ALA A 512 -7.75 0.71 -5.26
N THR A 513 -6.88 -0.26 -5.55
CA THR A 513 -5.81 -0.67 -4.64
C THR A 513 -4.47 -0.74 -5.36
N ASN A 514 -3.38 -0.71 -4.59
CA ASN A 514 -2.04 -1.08 -5.05
C ASN A 514 -1.62 -2.36 -4.33
N PHE A 515 -0.95 -3.25 -5.04
CA PHE A 515 -0.38 -4.45 -4.46
C PHE A 515 0.99 -4.12 -3.84
N ALA A 516 1.26 -4.73 -2.69
CA ALA A 516 2.57 -4.70 -2.08
C ALA A 516 3.57 -5.55 -2.87
N ASP A 517 4.86 -5.39 -2.56
CA ASP A 517 5.94 -6.21 -3.14
C ASP A 517 5.72 -7.70 -2.85
N VAL A 518 5.22 -8.03 -1.67
CA VAL A 518 4.76 -9.38 -1.32
C VAL A 518 3.34 -9.57 -1.83
N PHE A 519 3.18 -10.35 -2.88
CA PHE A 519 1.86 -10.75 -3.36
C PHE A 519 1.44 -12.07 -2.71
N ASP A 520 0.68 -11.97 -1.65
CA ASP A 520 0.14 -13.11 -0.89
C ASP A 520 -1.36 -12.89 -0.61
N PRO A 521 -2.25 -13.44 -1.46
CA PRO A 521 -3.69 -13.23 -1.31
C PRO A 521 -4.36 -14.18 -0.29
N THR A 522 -3.62 -14.96 0.48
CA THR A 522 -4.20 -15.96 1.39
C THR A 522 -5.20 -15.35 2.35
N ARG A 523 -4.90 -14.17 2.92
CA ARG A 523 -5.79 -13.52 3.89
C ARG A 523 -7.03 -12.88 3.27
N ILE A 524 -6.94 -12.40 2.02
CA ILE A 524 -8.09 -11.73 1.36
C ILE A 524 -9.18 -12.71 0.92
N VAL A 525 -8.86 -14.01 0.85
CA VAL A 525 -9.81 -15.07 0.48
C VAL A 525 -9.99 -16.07 1.63
N SER A 526 -9.45 -15.79 2.81
CA SER A 526 -9.57 -16.62 4.02
C SER A 526 -10.96 -16.48 4.64
N SER A 527 -11.57 -17.61 5.02
CA SER A 527 -12.81 -17.65 5.79
C SER A 527 -12.59 -17.54 7.32
N ALA A 528 -11.34 -17.46 7.78
CA ALA A 528 -11.04 -17.32 9.20
C ALA A 528 -11.62 -16.01 9.76
N GLU A 529 -12.21 -16.08 10.97
CA GLU A 529 -12.85 -14.93 11.61
C GLU A 529 -11.90 -13.75 11.78
N SER A 530 -10.62 -14.01 12.10
CA SER A 530 -9.58 -12.99 12.23
C SER A 530 -9.22 -12.26 10.92
N ASP A 531 -9.60 -12.79 9.77
CA ASP A 531 -9.35 -12.17 8.47
C ASP A 531 -10.60 -11.44 7.93
N GLN A 532 -11.77 -11.67 8.53
CA GLN A 532 -13.00 -11.01 8.09
C GLN A 532 -12.96 -9.49 8.34
N GLY A 533 -13.47 -8.72 7.40
CA GLY A 533 -13.44 -7.26 7.43
C GLY A 533 -12.17 -6.67 6.81
N VAL A 534 -11.12 -6.44 7.60
CA VAL A 534 -9.93 -5.72 7.12
C VAL A 534 -9.16 -6.46 6.01
N ASN A 535 -9.08 -7.79 6.06
CA ASN A 535 -8.41 -8.58 5.01
C ASN A 535 -9.42 -9.11 3.98
N ASN A 536 -10.28 -10.04 4.37
CA ASN A 536 -11.37 -10.49 3.53
C ASN A 536 -12.55 -9.52 3.63
N THR A 537 -12.49 -8.46 2.85
CA THR A 537 -13.50 -7.40 2.83
C THR A 537 -14.80 -7.85 2.16
N THR A 538 -14.73 -8.79 1.22
CA THR A 538 -15.89 -9.28 0.48
C THR A 538 -16.75 -10.26 1.28
N GLY A 539 -16.15 -10.97 2.24
CA GLY A 539 -16.81 -12.08 2.94
C GLY A 539 -16.88 -13.36 2.14
N ILE A 540 -16.19 -13.44 0.99
CA ILE A 540 -16.16 -14.68 0.19
C ILE A 540 -15.57 -15.83 1.02
N ALA A 541 -16.23 -16.98 0.96
CA ALA A 541 -15.79 -18.23 1.61
C ALA A 541 -15.75 -19.34 0.56
N ASP A 542 -14.65 -19.40 -0.20
CA ASP A 542 -14.39 -20.41 -1.23
C ASP A 542 -13.10 -21.17 -0.90
N GLU A 543 -13.24 -22.41 -0.49
CA GLU A 543 -12.12 -23.27 -0.06
C GLU A 543 -11.12 -23.52 -1.19
N LYS A 544 -11.58 -23.66 -2.45
CA LYS A 544 -10.67 -23.87 -3.59
C LYS A 544 -9.85 -22.62 -3.88
N LEU A 545 -10.48 -21.43 -3.82
CA LEU A 545 -9.79 -20.18 -4.03
C LEU A 545 -8.74 -19.96 -2.94
N TYR A 546 -9.09 -20.21 -1.68
CA TYR A 546 -8.18 -20.17 -0.55
C TYR A 546 -7.00 -21.15 -0.73
N GLN A 547 -7.27 -22.41 -1.11
CA GLN A 547 -6.21 -23.40 -1.31
C GLN A 547 -5.26 -23.01 -2.45
N LEU A 548 -5.76 -22.41 -3.55
CA LEU A 548 -4.92 -21.91 -4.64
C LEU A 548 -4.00 -20.77 -4.16
N ALA A 549 -4.49 -19.86 -3.32
CA ALA A 549 -3.69 -18.81 -2.71
C ALA A 549 -2.58 -19.41 -1.80
N VAL A 550 -2.95 -20.39 -0.96
CA VAL A 550 -1.99 -21.09 -0.09
C VAL A 550 -0.94 -21.83 -0.91
N ASP A 551 -1.33 -22.57 -1.94
CA ASP A 551 -0.42 -23.32 -2.81
C ASP A 551 0.60 -22.41 -3.50
N MET A 552 0.19 -21.21 -3.89
CA MET A 552 1.07 -20.21 -4.47
C MET A 552 2.05 -19.66 -3.42
N ALA A 553 1.55 -19.24 -2.25
CA ALA A 553 2.38 -18.69 -1.18
C ALA A 553 3.43 -19.70 -0.68
N ARG A 554 3.11 -21.02 -0.70
CA ARG A 554 3.94 -22.11 -0.21
C ARG A 554 4.95 -22.67 -1.25
N VAL A 555 5.11 -22.02 -2.38
CA VAL A 555 6.21 -22.31 -3.30
C VAL A 555 7.54 -21.98 -2.61
N LYS A 556 8.58 -22.76 -2.91
CA LYS A 556 9.91 -22.51 -2.35
C LYS A 556 10.53 -21.23 -2.95
N PRO A 557 11.39 -20.54 -2.19
CA PRO A 557 12.11 -19.39 -2.71
C PRO A 557 12.84 -19.73 -4.02
N LEU A 558 12.87 -18.77 -4.94
CA LEU A 558 13.52 -18.85 -6.26
C LEU A 558 12.88 -19.83 -7.26
N GLU A 559 11.86 -20.57 -6.90
CA GLU A 559 11.09 -21.40 -7.86
C GLU A 559 10.09 -20.53 -8.65
N PHE A 560 10.57 -19.50 -9.36
CA PHE A 560 9.75 -18.48 -10.03
C PHE A 560 8.70 -19.04 -10.97
N VAL A 561 9.08 -20.00 -11.83
CA VAL A 561 8.15 -20.58 -12.81
C VAL A 561 7.04 -21.36 -12.11
N THR A 562 7.36 -22.11 -11.06
CA THR A 562 6.37 -22.82 -10.25
C THR A 562 5.42 -21.83 -9.55
N TYR A 563 5.95 -20.71 -9.03
CA TYR A 563 5.12 -19.66 -8.44
C TYR A 563 4.16 -19.04 -9.48
N LEU A 564 4.66 -18.72 -10.68
CA LEU A 564 3.87 -18.17 -11.78
C LEU A 564 2.76 -19.12 -12.27
N GLU A 565 3.02 -20.42 -12.34
CA GLU A 565 1.99 -21.42 -12.65
C GLU A 565 0.88 -21.44 -11.60
N LYS A 566 1.24 -21.33 -10.31
CA LYS A 566 0.28 -21.24 -9.22
C LYS A 566 -0.46 -19.90 -9.22
N TRP A 567 0.25 -18.82 -9.52
CA TRP A 567 -0.33 -17.49 -9.70
C TRP A 567 -1.36 -17.48 -10.84
N GLN A 568 -1.04 -18.04 -12.01
CA GLN A 568 -1.99 -18.14 -13.11
C GLN A 568 -3.24 -18.96 -12.70
N ALA A 569 -3.05 -20.11 -12.06
CA ALA A 569 -4.17 -20.93 -11.60
C ALA A 569 -5.07 -20.20 -10.58
N PHE A 570 -4.49 -19.38 -9.70
CA PHE A 570 -5.24 -18.50 -8.80
C PHE A 570 -6.00 -17.43 -9.59
N GLN A 571 -5.36 -16.77 -10.57
CA GLN A 571 -6.00 -15.74 -11.39
C GLN A 571 -7.18 -16.30 -12.21
N GLU A 572 -7.02 -17.47 -12.83
CA GLU A 572 -8.07 -18.12 -13.61
C GLU A 572 -9.29 -18.42 -12.73
N TYR A 573 -9.07 -18.96 -11.53
CA TYR A 573 -10.18 -19.30 -10.64
C TYR A 573 -10.78 -18.06 -9.96
N TYR A 574 -9.97 -17.05 -9.62
CA TYR A 574 -10.48 -15.77 -9.12
C TYR A 574 -11.39 -15.08 -10.15
N ASN A 575 -11.00 -15.12 -11.42
CA ASN A 575 -11.78 -14.62 -12.56
C ASN A 575 -13.11 -15.37 -12.73
N GLU A 576 -13.18 -16.68 -12.43
CA GLU A 576 -14.42 -17.48 -12.44
C GLU A 576 -15.34 -17.11 -11.26
N VAL A 577 -14.78 -17.04 -10.04
CA VAL A 577 -15.55 -16.80 -8.79
C VAL A 577 -15.99 -15.34 -8.67
N LEU A 578 -15.16 -14.41 -9.14
CA LEU A 578 -15.38 -12.96 -9.09
C LEU A 578 -15.75 -12.44 -7.69
N PRO A 579 -14.90 -12.54 -6.68
CA PRO A 579 -15.14 -11.86 -5.41
C PRO A 579 -15.24 -10.34 -5.60
N THR A 580 -14.52 -9.81 -6.59
CA THR A 580 -14.63 -8.45 -7.12
C THR A 580 -14.75 -8.50 -8.63
N VAL A 581 -15.34 -7.48 -9.27
CA VAL A 581 -15.26 -7.28 -10.72
C VAL A 581 -14.09 -6.33 -11.00
N PRO A 582 -12.96 -6.83 -11.52
CA PRO A 582 -11.86 -5.98 -11.98
C PRO A 582 -12.32 -5.14 -13.16
N ILE A 583 -11.86 -3.89 -13.24
CA ILE A 583 -12.27 -2.99 -14.32
C ILE A 583 -11.04 -2.51 -15.10
N TYR A 584 -10.08 -1.89 -14.40
CA TYR A 584 -8.95 -1.27 -15.04
C TYR A 584 -7.66 -1.35 -14.21
N SER A 585 -6.53 -1.26 -14.88
CA SER A 585 -5.26 -0.79 -14.33
C SER A 585 -4.81 0.42 -15.15
N ASP A 586 -4.17 1.37 -14.50
CA ASP A 586 -3.76 2.63 -15.13
C ASP A 586 -2.23 2.78 -15.10
N VAL A 587 -1.74 3.81 -15.76
CA VAL A 587 -0.35 4.24 -15.67
C VAL A 587 -0.28 5.51 -14.85
N TYR A 588 0.80 5.63 -14.08
CA TYR A 588 1.22 6.87 -13.49
C TYR A 588 2.13 7.63 -14.45
N ALA A 589 2.09 8.95 -14.39
CA ALA A 589 3.04 9.81 -15.07
C ALA A 589 3.75 10.69 -14.05
N ASP A 590 5.07 10.64 -14.02
CA ASP A 590 5.87 11.63 -13.31
C ASP A 590 6.33 12.69 -14.29
N PHE A 591 6.07 13.96 -13.98
CA PHE A 591 6.50 15.09 -14.78
C PHE A 591 7.72 15.75 -14.15
N ILE A 592 8.74 15.95 -14.97
CA ILE A 592 10.09 16.28 -14.55
C ILE A 592 10.44 17.67 -15.09
N GLY A 593 10.84 18.56 -14.16
CA GLY A 593 11.38 19.88 -14.47
C GLY A 593 12.82 19.82 -15.01
N PRO A 594 13.29 20.85 -15.70
CA PRO A 594 14.57 20.83 -16.41
C PRO A 594 15.80 20.76 -15.51
N ARG A 595 15.68 21.07 -14.22
CA ARG A 595 16.78 21.02 -13.25
C ARG A 595 17.08 19.62 -12.71
N LEU A 596 16.10 18.70 -12.79
CA LEU A 596 16.25 17.33 -12.33
C LEU A 596 16.72 16.45 -13.50
N THR A 597 17.92 15.88 -13.37
CA THR A 597 18.54 15.05 -14.42
C THR A 597 18.92 13.68 -13.87
N ASN A 598 19.10 12.69 -14.73
CA ASN A 598 19.35 11.29 -14.37
C ASN A 598 18.29 10.70 -13.41
N PHE A 599 17.09 11.24 -13.44
CA PHE A 599 15.94 10.70 -12.73
C PHE A 599 15.28 9.65 -13.61
N HIS A 600 15.13 8.43 -13.08
CA HIS A 600 14.42 7.33 -13.75
C HIS A 600 13.59 6.58 -12.75
N ILE A 601 12.30 6.53 -13.01
CA ILE A 601 11.36 5.76 -12.23
C ILE A 601 11.07 4.43 -12.91
N THR A 602 10.77 3.42 -12.13
CA THR A 602 10.40 2.10 -12.63
C THR A 602 9.17 1.59 -11.87
N ASP A 603 8.55 0.52 -12.35
CA ASP A 603 7.45 -0.14 -11.64
C ASP A 603 7.87 -0.64 -10.24
N TYR A 604 9.17 -0.66 -9.94
CA TYR A 604 9.76 -1.17 -8.69
C TYR A 604 10.40 -0.11 -7.80
N ALA A 605 10.61 1.09 -8.31
CA ALA A 605 11.23 2.19 -7.58
C ALA A 605 10.32 3.42 -7.64
N ASN A 606 9.89 3.90 -6.47
CA ASN A 606 9.18 5.17 -6.38
C ASN A 606 10.16 6.36 -6.50
N TRP A 607 9.63 7.57 -6.65
CA TRP A 607 10.45 8.77 -6.79
C TRP A 607 11.43 8.98 -5.62
N ALA A 608 11.04 8.64 -4.37
CA ALA A 608 11.88 8.82 -3.19
C ALA A 608 13.13 7.93 -3.20
N THR A 609 13.09 6.79 -3.90
CA THR A 609 14.27 5.94 -4.15
C THR A 609 15.01 6.35 -5.43
N ALA A 610 14.30 6.77 -6.46
CA ALA A 610 14.87 7.21 -7.73
C ALA A 610 15.74 8.46 -7.60
N ILE A 611 15.40 9.39 -6.68
CA ILE A 611 16.20 10.62 -6.46
C ILE A 611 17.61 10.35 -5.93
N LEU A 612 17.91 9.16 -5.38
CA LEU A 612 19.28 8.80 -4.98
C LEU A 612 20.25 8.80 -6.16
N TYR A 613 19.75 8.48 -7.35
CA TYR A 613 20.52 8.40 -8.59
C TYR A 613 20.48 9.69 -9.40
N ALA A 614 19.55 10.57 -9.09
CA ALA A 614 19.33 11.81 -9.81
C ALA A 614 20.36 12.90 -9.43
N ASN A 615 20.54 13.88 -10.34
CA ASN A 615 21.27 15.11 -10.08
C ASN A 615 20.30 16.29 -10.15
N PHE A 616 20.60 17.35 -9.40
CA PHE A 616 19.80 18.56 -9.30
C PHE A 616 20.68 19.79 -9.47
N GLU A 617 20.32 20.69 -10.43
CA GLU A 617 21.08 21.90 -10.81
C GLU A 617 20.38 23.18 -10.36
#